data_c83e9962b7ac2fc2e62b827ecb4f433c
#
_entry.id   c83e9962b7ac2fc2e62b827ecb4f433c
#
_cell.length_a   1.000
_cell.length_b   1.000
_cell.length_c   1.000
_cell.angle_alpha   90.00
_cell.angle_beta   90.00
_cell.angle_gamma   90.00
#
_symmetry.space_group_name_H-M   'P 1'
#
loop_
_entity.id
_entity.type
_entity.pdbx_description
1 polymer ?
#
loop_
_entity_poly.entity_id
_entity_poly.type
_entity_poly.pdbx_seq_one_letter_code
_entity_poly.pdbx_strand_id
1 'polypeptide(L)'
;MEKAYWPNPTPENRRDRETYMPRHLILALLAALAAPAAAAQPLTVATASPPTSADPHFYNLMPNNALAAHVFDRLVHQDARQNLVPGLATRWTPLSDTTWEFTLREGVRFTDGTRFTAADVIASLARAPDVTGSPGSFAQFLRGITSVEARGDHTVVITTGSPNPLLPNDLSLVSIIPARFRNASGEAFRTGEAAIGTGPFRLVRFTPGQGATLARNPEHWAGAPPWGAVTLRVIPDDGARVAALAAGDVDVVEGVPSALRGVLERQPGVRLWSTASNRLVFLSFDVAREVTPFATDAAGRPLATNPLRDARVRRAVSLAVDREALAERLMGGGARPAGGVLPPGFFGVSDALRPDRQDLGAARALLAEAGLPTGFRLTLHGSNNRFPDDEKVLQAVAGMLTRAGIASRAEPMPYSVLVSQGGPPVYAYSAMLFSFGANTGEASSPLRSLVATVDRAAGLGAGNRGRYSNLGFDALLQHAMTTVEPEARRALLERAGELAVRDAAIVPLLFLVSLWATRDGLAYEPRADEWTLAQFVTPRP
;
A
#
# COMPACT_ATOMS: atom_id res chain seq x y z
N MET A 1 60.61 -70.68 33.08
CA MET A 1 61.92 -70.53 32.48
C MET A 1 61.74 -69.33 31.50
N GLU A 2 62.30 -68.23 31.63
CA GLU A 2 63.53 -67.66 32.07
C GLU A 2 63.31 -66.16 32.34
N LYS A 3 63.90 -65.66 33.41
CA LYS A 3 63.83 -64.25 33.83
C LYS A 3 64.75 -63.41 32.95
N ALA A 4 64.31 -62.28 32.40
CA ALA A 4 65.17 -61.25 31.82
C ALA A 4 65.06 -59.97 32.68
N TYR A 5 66.23 -59.56 33.15
CA TYR A 5 66.54 -58.39 33.98
C TYR A 5 66.40 -57.07 33.20
N TRP A 6 65.87 -56.03 33.88
CA TRP A 6 65.97 -54.66 33.48
C TRP A 6 67.04 -53.89 34.27
N PRO A 7 67.93 -53.14 33.67
CA PRO A 7 68.74 -52.13 34.38
C PRO A 7 68.07 -50.79 34.40
N ASN A 8 68.11 -50.12 35.59
CA ASN A 8 67.71 -48.72 35.79
C ASN A 8 68.64 -47.74 34.97
N PRO A 9 68.09 -46.69 34.37
CA PRO A 9 68.93 -45.57 33.91
C PRO A 9 68.94 -44.44 34.94
N THR A 10 70.09 -43.88 35.10
CA THR A 10 70.51 -42.72 35.89
C THR A 10 69.76 -41.43 35.50
N PRO A 11 69.60 -40.42 36.40
CA PRO A 11 68.85 -39.18 36.14
C PRO A 11 69.69 -38.20 35.34
N GLU A 12 69.21 -37.88 34.11
CA GLU A 12 69.77 -36.80 33.28
C GLU A 12 68.90 -35.54 33.45
N ASN A 13 69.62 -34.42 33.61
CA ASN A 13 69.19 -33.05 33.76
C ASN A 13 68.00 -32.64 32.84
N ARG A 14 66.83 -32.38 33.39
CA ARG A 14 65.82 -31.55 32.70
C ARG A 14 66.23 -30.07 32.80
N ARG A 15 66.72 -29.52 31.71
CA ARG A 15 66.72 -28.07 31.51
C ARG A 15 65.32 -27.69 31.03
N ASP A 16 64.59 -26.92 31.83
CA ASP A 16 63.34 -26.27 31.48
C ASP A 16 63.60 -25.31 30.31
N ARG A 17 63.06 -25.65 29.13
CA ARG A 17 62.94 -24.71 28.04
C ARG A 17 61.60 -23.99 28.23
N GLU A 18 61.62 -22.84 28.92
CA GLU A 18 60.61 -21.84 28.83
C GLU A 18 60.56 -21.31 27.37
N THR A 19 59.53 -21.69 26.62
CA THR A 19 59.23 -21.13 25.30
C THR A 19 58.60 -19.77 25.52
N TYR A 20 59.45 -18.72 25.58
CA TYR A 20 59.01 -17.33 25.50
C TYR A 20 58.43 -17.08 24.08
N MET A 21 57.09 -16.95 23.97
CA MET A 21 56.46 -16.36 22.79
C MET A 21 56.89 -14.88 22.71
N PRO A 22 57.44 -14.39 21.59
CA PRO A 22 57.86 -13.01 21.49
C PRO A 22 56.61 -12.09 21.58
N ARG A 23 56.69 -11.11 22.45
CA ARG A 23 55.64 -10.09 22.72
C ARG A 23 55.06 -9.44 21.48
N HIS A 24 55.74 -9.46 20.34
CA HIS A 24 55.29 -8.95 19.05
C HIS A 24 54.19 -9.80 18.39
N LEU A 25 54.09 -11.09 18.67
CA LEU A 25 53.02 -11.98 18.16
C LEU A 25 51.70 -11.77 18.92
N ILE A 26 51.74 -11.46 20.21
CA ILE A 26 50.53 -11.18 21.03
C ILE A 26 49.91 -9.83 20.61
N LEU A 27 50.74 -8.81 20.30
CA LEU A 27 50.24 -7.52 19.77
C LEU A 27 49.66 -7.64 18.36
N ALA A 28 50.19 -8.53 17.51
CA ALA A 28 49.63 -8.78 16.17
C ALA A 28 48.28 -9.53 16.24
N LEU A 29 48.07 -10.43 17.18
CA LEU A 29 46.80 -11.12 17.38
C LEU A 29 45.71 -10.22 17.98
N LEU A 30 46.06 -9.26 18.83
CA LEU A 30 45.12 -8.26 19.38
C LEU A 30 44.77 -7.16 18.37
N ALA A 31 45.66 -6.85 17.44
CA ALA A 31 45.38 -5.92 16.34
C ALA A 31 44.44 -6.53 15.24
N ALA A 32 44.46 -7.85 15.08
CA ALA A 32 43.59 -8.53 14.13
C ALA A 32 42.12 -8.68 14.62
N LEU A 33 41.86 -8.49 15.92
CA LEU A 33 40.49 -8.52 16.50
C LEU A 33 39.80 -7.15 16.53
N ALA A 34 40.49 -6.08 16.16
CA ALA A 34 39.92 -4.74 16.00
C ALA A 34 39.77 -4.39 14.51
N ALA A 35 39.13 -5.27 13.71
CA ALA A 35 38.59 -4.81 12.46
C ALA A 35 37.56 -3.72 12.79
N PRO A 36 37.72 -2.46 12.33
CA PRO A 36 36.69 -1.45 12.56
C PRO A 36 35.40 -2.03 11.98
N ALA A 37 34.36 -2.14 12.80
CA ALA A 37 33.02 -2.41 12.30
C ALA A 37 32.79 -1.39 11.19
N ALA A 38 32.73 -1.85 9.93
CA ALA A 38 32.58 -0.97 8.78
C ALA A 38 31.40 -0.05 9.11
N ALA A 39 31.67 1.25 9.23
CA ALA A 39 30.64 2.21 9.58
C ALA A 39 29.53 2.06 8.54
N ALA A 40 28.34 1.64 8.99
CA ALA A 40 27.24 1.38 8.07
C ALA A 40 26.96 2.67 7.27
N GLN A 41 26.98 2.57 5.97
CA GLN A 41 26.87 3.71 5.05
C GLN A 41 25.54 4.46 5.26
N PRO A 42 25.51 5.78 5.02
CA PRO A 42 24.25 6.53 4.97
C PRO A 42 23.49 6.23 3.69
N LEU A 43 22.16 6.37 3.74
CA LEU A 43 21.27 6.30 2.59
C LEU A 43 20.46 7.60 2.49
N THR A 44 20.40 8.18 1.31
CA THR A 44 19.53 9.33 1.04
C THR A 44 18.41 8.93 0.08
N VAL A 45 17.16 9.08 0.53
CA VAL A 45 15.96 8.80 -0.24
C VAL A 45 15.28 10.11 -0.60
N ALA A 46 15.11 10.38 -1.89
CA ALA A 46 14.32 11.52 -2.38
C ALA A 46 12.85 11.14 -2.47
N THR A 47 12.00 11.87 -1.74
CA THR A 47 10.54 11.68 -1.72
C THR A 47 9.82 12.81 -2.45
N ALA A 48 8.68 12.49 -3.09
CA ALA A 48 7.89 13.46 -3.85
C ALA A 48 7.06 14.39 -2.95
N SER A 49 6.57 13.86 -1.83
CA SER A 49 5.67 14.57 -0.93
C SER A 49 6.20 14.56 0.51
N PRO A 50 6.10 15.68 1.23
CA PRO A 50 6.57 15.76 2.60
C PRO A 50 5.64 15.03 3.57
N PRO A 51 6.17 14.34 4.59
CA PRO A 51 5.39 14.00 5.76
C PRO A 51 5.02 15.29 6.51
N THR A 52 3.77 15.35 6.97
CA THR A 52 3.23 16.54 7.66
C THR A 52 3.37 16.45 9.17
N SER A 53 3.61 15.25 9.71
CA SER A 53 3.77 14.99 11.14
C SER A 53 4.70 13.80 11.39
N ALA A 54 5.45 13.86 12.49
CA ALA A 54 6.17 12.73 13.07
C ALA A 54 5.32 11.93 14.07
N ASP A 55 4.15 12.43 14.46
CA ASP A 55 3.18 11.70 15.28
C ASP A 55 2.52 10.61 14.42
N PRO A 56 2.71 9.30 14.74
CA PRO A 56 2.24 8.21 13.91
C PRO A 56 0.72 8.05 13.88
N HIS A 57 0.00 8.73 14.78
CA HIS A 57 -1.46 8.68 14.87
C HIS A 57 -2.15 9.96 14.37
N PHE A 58 -1.38 10.99 13.96
CA PHE A 58 -1.96 12.30 13.64
C PHE A 58 -2.75 12.28 12.33
N TYR A 59 -2.21 11.71 11.26
CA TYR A 59 -2.86 11.76 9.96
C TYR A 59 -2.54 10.51 9.12
N ASN A 60 -3.58 9.76 8.78
CA ASN A 60 -3.47 8.63 7.85
C ASN A 60 -3.22 9.14 6.42
N LEU A 61 -2.00 9.53 6.16
CA LEU A 61 -1.50 10.04 4.88
C LEU A 61 -0.26 9.25 4.48
N MET A 62 -0.12 8.88 3.21
CA MET A 62 0.96 8.00 2.73
C MET A 62 2.37 8.44 3.19
N PRO A 63 2.83 9.70 3.03
CA PRO A 63 4.17 10.09 3.50
C PRO A 63 4.35 9.98 5.03
N ASN A 64 3.27 10.25 5.81
CA ASN A 64 3.29 10.11 7.27
C ASN A 64 3.42 8.64 7.66
N ASN A 65 2.65 7.77 7.01
CA ASN A 65 2.66 6.33 7.27
C ASN A 65 4.03 5.72 6.90
N ALA A 66 4.64 6.17 5.79
CA ALA A 66 5.98 5.74 5.39
C ALA A 66 7.04 6.19 6.42
N LEU A 67 7.01 7.45 6.89
CA LEU A 67 7.90 7.92 7.95
C LEU A 67 7.68 7.11 9.25
N ALA A 68 6.43 6.92 9.65
CA ALA A 68 6.09 6.15 10.85
C ALA A 68 6.60 4.71 10.77
N ALA A 69 6.57 4.07 9.59
CA ALA A 69 7.04 2.70 9.39
C ALA A 69 8.58 2.53 9.52
N HIS A 70 9.34 3.61 9.52
CA HIS A 70 10.77 3.57 9.85
C HIS A 70 11.02 3.60 11.36
N VAL A 71 10.12 4.23 12.14
CA VAL A 71 10.34 4.51 13.56
C VAL A 71 9.53 3.58 14.46
N PHE A 72 8.32 3.24 14.04
CA PHE A 72 7.35 2.46 14.82
C PHE A 72 6.98 1.18 14.10
N ASP A 73 6.86 0.09 14.86
CA ASP A 73 6.22 -1.13 14.37
C ASP A 73 4.73 -1.13 14.65
N ARG A 74 4.06 -2.09 14.06
CA ARG A 74 2.63 -2.39 14.21
C ARG A 74 2.45 -3.80 14.74
N LEU A 75 1.27 -4.15 15.24
CA LEU A 75 0.97 -5.53 15.64
C LEU A 75 1.14 -6.50 14.48
N VAL A 76 0.59 -6.12 13.34
CA VAL A 76 0.67 -6.87 12.09
C VAL A 76 1.34 -5.99 11.06
N HIS A 77 2.26 -6.52 10.28
CA HIS A 77 2.88 -5.83 9.15
C HIS A 77 2.23 -6.26 7.83
N GLN A 78 2.55 -5.54 6.77
CA GLN A 78 2.23 -5.91 5.39
C GLN A 78 3.53 -6.08 4.61
N ASP A 79 3.64 -7.19 3.86
CA ASP A 79 4.73 -7.40 2.91
C ASP A 79 4.63 -6.43 1.70
N ALA A 80 5.51 -6.57 0.72
CA ALA A 80 5.51 -5.72 -0.48
C ALA A 80 4.24 -5.87 -1.33
N ARG A 81 3.48 -6.96 -1.17
CA ARG A 81 2.19 -7.23 -1.84
C ARG A 81 0.99 -6.98 -0.93
N GLN A 82 1.21 -6.36 0.23
CA GLN A 82 0.21 -6.11 1.27
C GLN A 82 -0.42 -7.37 1.89
N ASN A 83 0.22 -8.55 1.79
CA ASN A 83 -0.19 -9.69 2.60
C ASN A 83 0.19 -9.45 4.06
N LEU A 84 -0.66 -9.92 4.98
CA LEU A 84 -0.41 -9.79 6.41
C LEU A 84 0.74 -10.71 6.84
N VAL A 85 1.72 -10.13 7.52
CA VAL A 85 2.87 -10.85 8.08
C VAL A 85 3.07 -10.46 9.54
N PRO A 86 3.70 -11.33 10.37
CA PRO A 86 3.98 -11.03 11.77
C PRO A 86 4.80 -9.74 11.95
N GLY A 87 4.30 -8.85 12.82
CA GLY A 87 5.00 -7.68 13.34
C GLY A 87 5.33 -7.86 14.81
N LEU A 88 4.83 -6.96 15.67
CA LEU A 88 4.91 -7.08 17.11
C LEU A 88 4.03 -8.20 17.66
N ALA A 89 2.98 -8.62 16.94
CA ALA A 89 2.29 -9.86 17.17
C ALA A 89 2.91 -10.96 16.30
N THR A 90 3.26 -12.09 16.91
CA THR A 90 3.79 -13.28 16.22
C THR A 90 2.69 -14.14 15.63
N ARG A 91 1.48 -14.03 16.19
CA ARG A 91 0.28 -14.75 15.77
C ARG A 91 -0.96 -13.96 16.19
N TRP A 92 -2.02 -14.09 15.39
CA TRP A 92 -3.37 -13.64 15.73
C TRP A 92 -4.37 -14.75 15.38
N THR A 93 -5.31 -14.98 16.28
CA THR A 93 -6.26 -16.10 16.17
C THR A 93 -7.65 -15.62 16.57
N PRO A 94 -8.70 -15.86 15.77
CA PRO A 94 -10.06 -15.62 16.22
C PRO A 94 -10.42 -16.64 17.30
N LEU A 95 -10.86 -16.17 18.46
CA LEU A 95 -11.42 -17.01 19.53
C LEU A 95 -12.94 -17.20 19.31
N SER A 96 -13.57 -16.23 18.64
CA SER A 96 -14.96 -16.24 18.18
C SER A 96 -15.08 -15.26 17.00
N ASP A 97 -16.25 -15.13 16.44
CA ASP A 97 -16.51 -14.18 15.34
C ASP A 97 -16.25 -12.72 15.74
N THR A 98 -16.30 -12.41 17.04
CA THR A 98 -16.13 -11.05 17.58
C THR A 98 -14.92 -10.89 18.50
N THR A 99 -14.10 -11.92 18.70
CA THR A 99 -12.99 -11.87 19.65
C THR A 99 -11.73 -12.43 19.02
N TRP A 100 -10.67 -11.62 19.03
CA TRP A 100 -9.34 -11.99 18.53
C TRP A 100 -8.31 -11.99 19.64
N GLU A 101 -7.41 -12.97 19.62
CA GLU A 101 -6.24 -13.03 20.48
C GLU A 101 -4.98 -12.76 19.66
N PHE A 102 -4.16 -11.84 20.14
CA PHE A 102 -2.86 -11.50 19.58
C PHE A 102 -1.75 -11.92 20.54
N THR A 103 -0.91 -12.88 20.13
CA THR A 103 0.30 -13.27 20.87
C THR A 103 1.42 -12.32 20.50
N LEU A 104 1.94 -11.56 21.47
CA LEU A 104 2.96 -10.55 21.25
C LEU A 104 4.36 -11.18 21.27
N ARG A 105 5.28 -10.54 20.53
CA ARG A 105 6.69 -10.90 20.47
C ARG A 105 7.37 -10.56 21.79
N GLU A 106 8.05 -11.53 22.37
CA GLU A 106 8.85 -11.35 23.58
C GLU A 106 10.21 -10.71 23.28
N GLY A 107 10.80 -10.06 24.28
CA GLY A 107 12.15 -9.49 24.19
C GLY A 107 12.29 -8.21 23.39
N VAL A 108 11.21 -7.70 22.78
CA VAL A 108 11.23 -6.44 22.03
C VAL A 108 11.46 -5.26 22.98
N ARG A 109 12.30 -4.31 22.53
CA ARG A 109 12.55 -3.04 23.23
C ARG A 109 12.27 -1.85 22.33
N PHE A 110 11.78 -0.81 22.94
CA PHE A 110 11.77 0.52 22.32
C PHE A 110 13.21 1.07 22.20
N THR A 111 13.41 2.04 21.34
CA THR A 111 14.73 2.64 21.07
C THR A 111 15.36 3.37 22.26
N ASP A 112 14.62 3.56 23.35
CA ASP A 112 15.14 4.05 24.65
C ASP A 112 15.48 2.90 25.65
N GLY A 113 15.37 1.65 25.22
CA GLY A 113 15.67 0.46 26.02
C GLY A 113 14.52 -0.06 26.86
N THR A 114 13.37 0.64 26.95
CA THR A 114 12.19 0.14 27.68
C THR A 114 11.57 -1.06 26.98
N ARG A 115 10.95 -1.97 27.75
CA ARG A 115 10.33 -3.19 27.19
C ARG A 115 8.98 -2.88 26.55
N PHE A 116 8.70 -3.53 25.44
CA PHE A 116 7.38 -3.57 24.82
C PHE A 116 6.50 -4.60 25.52
N THR A 117 5.25 -4.24 25.82
CA THR A 117 4.25 -5.08 26.48
C THR A 117 2.84 -4.83 25.95
N ALA A 118 1.87 -5.63 26.40
CA ALA A 118 0.45 -5.45 26.10
C ALA A 118 -0.11 -4.07 26.53
N ALA A 119 0.47 -3.45 27.57
CA ALA A 119 0.06 -2.11 27.99
C ALA A 119 0.32 -1.04 26.90
N ASP A 120 1.38 -1.20 26.10
CA ASP A 120 1.69 -0.28 25.01
C ASP A 120 0.70 -0.42 23.86
N VAL A 121 0.22 -1.65 23.59
CA VAL A 121 -0.84 -1.91 22.62
C VAL A 121 -2.13 -1.23 23.04
N ILE A 122 -2.57 -1.44 24.30
CA ILE A 122 -3.80 -0.84 24.84
C ILE A 122 -3.74 0.69 24.74
N ALA A 123 -2.60 1.27 25.15
CA ALA A 123 -2.40 2.72 25.10
C ALA A 123 -2.46 3.27 23.67
N SER A 124 -1.84 2.57 22.72
CA SER A 124 -1.80 2.96 21.32
C SER A 124 -3.17 2.92 20.66
N LEU A 125 -3.90 1.81 20.83
CA LEU A 125 -5.25 1.66 20.28
C LEU A 125 -6.26 2.63 20.91
N ALA A 126 -6.07 3.00 22.18
CA ALA A 126 -6.89 4.00 22.83
C ALA A 126 -6.59 5.44 22.36
N ARG A 127 -5.34 5.74 21.94
CA ARG A 127 -4.92 7.08 21.46
C ARG A 127 -5.24 7.30 19.98
N ALA A 128 -5.00 6.31 19.14
CA ALA A 128 -5.00 6.48 17.68
C ALA A 128 -6.31 7.02 17.08
N PRO A 129 -7.52 6.75 17.64
CA PRO A 129 -8.76 7.33 17.11
C PRO A 129 -8.96 8.81 17.42
N ASP A 130 -8.34 9.34 18.49
CA ASP A 130 -8.65 10.65 19.06
C ASP A 130 -7.41 11.53 19.25
N VAL A 131 -6.74 11.84 18.14
CA VAL A 131 -5.64 12.82 18.15
C VAL A 131 -6.16 14.19 17.76
N THR A 132 -6.03 15.14 18.68
CA THR A 132 -6.54 16.51 18.51
C THR A 132 -6.02 17.17 17.24
N GLY A 133 -6.93 17.74 16.43
CA GLY A 133 -6.60 18.46 15.20
C GLY A 133 -6.24 17.55 14.01
N SER A 134 -6.43 16.24 14.13
CA SER A 134 -6.20 15.32 13.03
C SER A 134 -7.12 15.60 11.83
N PRO A 135 -6.59 15.82 10.62
CA PRO A 135 -7.40 15.99 9.42
C PRO A 135 -7.91 14.66 8.83
N GLY A 136 -7.38 13.53 9.28
CA GLY A 136 -7.74 12.19 8.81
C GLY A 136 -7.34 11.11 9.81
N SER A 137 -8.20 10.91 10.80
CA SER A 137 -8.02 10.05 11.98
C SER A 137 -7.91 8.56 11.62
N PHE A 138 -7.26 7.82 12.50
CA PHE A 138 -7.23 6.35 12.50
C PHE A 138 -8.50 5.71 13.09
N ALA A 139 -9.48 6.50 13.56
CA ALA A 139 -10.74 6.02 14.13
C ALA A 139 -11.48 5.01 13.23
N GLN A 140 -11.39 5.17 11.90
CA GLN A 140 -12.04 4.26 10.96
C GLN A 140 -11.54 2.81 11.06
N PHE A 141 -10.27 2.60 11.43
CA PHE A 141 -9.64 1.27 11.56
C PHE A 141 -9.91 0.62 12.92
N LEU A 142 -10.35 1.40 13.89
CA LEU A 142 -10.60 0.95 15.25
C LEU A 142 -12.10 0.95 15.59
N ARG A 143 -12.95 1.31 14.61
CA ARG A 143 -14.40 1.32 14.76
C ARG A 143 -14.90 -0.09 15.07
N GLY A 144 -15.76 -0.18 16.07
CA GLY A 144 -16.35 -1.44 16.47
C GLY A 144 -15.57 -2.21 17.52
N ILE A 145 -14.34 -1.82 17.87
CA ILE A 145 -13.64 -2.37 19.03
C ILE A 145 -14.39 -1.91 20.29
N THR A 146 -14.81 -2.88 21.13
CA THR A 146 -15.53 -2.64 22.37
C THR A 146 -14.66 -2.85 23.61
N SER A 147 -13.67 -3.74 23.55
CA SER A 147 -12.65 -3.89 24.59
C SER A 147 -11.29 -4.29 24.01
N VAL A 148 -10.23 -3.90 24.73
CA VAL A 148 -8.85 -4.32 24.51
C VAL A 148 -8.26 -4.70 25.87
N GLU A 149 -7.97 -5.96 26.08
CA GLU A 149 -7.58 -6.51 27.38
C GLU A 149 -6.22 -7.23 27.30
N ALA A 150 -5.38 -7.01 28.30
CA ALA A 150 -4.13 -7.76 28.44
C ALA A 150 -4.36 -9.06 29.24
N ARG A 151 -3.82 -10.15 28.74
CA ARG A 151 -3.63 -11.41 29.51
C ARG A 151 -2.14 -11.61 29.75
N GLY A 152 -1.64 -10.96 30.81
CA GLY A 152 -0.20 -10.84 31.06
C GLY A 152 0.46 -9.84 30.11
N ASP A 153 1.80 -9.88 30.04
CA ASP A 153 2.60 -8.91 29.28
C ASP A 153 2.61 -9.16 27.77
N HIS A 154 2.30 -10.39 27.34
CA HIS A 154 2.53 -10.83 25.95
C HIS A 154 1.28 -11.39 25.26
N THR A 155 0.09 -11.06 25.74
CA THR A 155 -1.16 -11.44 25.07
C THR A 155 -2.15 -10.30 25.16
N VAL A 156 -2.75 -9.95 24.02
CA VAL A 156 -3.84 -8.96 23.94
C VAL A 156 -5.06 -9.64 23.34
N VAL A 157 -6.20 -9.48 24.02
CA VAL A 157 -7.51 -9.91 23.52
C VAL A 157 -8.32 -8.68 23.13
N ILE A 158 -8.79 -8.67 21.89
CA ILE A 158 -9.59 -7.56 21.33
C ILE A 158 -10.97 -8.09 21.01
N THR A 159 -12.00 -7.44 21.57
CA THR A 159 -13.40 -7.76 21.31
C THR A 159 -14.04 -6.65 20.48
N THR A 160 -14.88 -7.04 19.51
CA THR A 160 -15.63 -6.15 18.64
C THR A 160 -17.14 -6.34 18.86
N GLY A 161 -17.92 -5.30 18.63
CA GLY A 161 -19.38 -5.34 18.79
C GLY A 161 -20.12 -6.15 17.72
N SER A 162 -19.43 -6.51 16.64
CA SER A 162 -19.92 -7.38 15.54
C SER A 162 -18.74 -8.12 14.95
N PRO A 163 -18.96 -9.23 14.17
CA PRO A 163 -17.89 -9.93 13.48
C PRO A 163 -17.01 -8.97 12.68
N ASN A 164 -15.68 -9.07 12.88
CA ASN A 164 -14.71 -8.22 12.18
C ASN A 164 -13.51 -9.03 11.67
N PRO A 165 -13.61 -9.65 10.50
CA PRO A 165 -12.50 -10.37 9.87
C PRO A 165 -11.36 -9.45 9.40
N LEU A 166 -11.60 -8.14 9.31
CA LEU A 166 -10.62 -7.14 8.89
C LEU A 166 -9.75 -6.61 10.02
N LEU A 167 -10.03 -6.99 11.27
CA LEU A 167 -9.29 -6.44 12.41
C LEU A 167 -7.76 -6.56 12.27
N PRO A 168 -7.17 -7.69 11.83
CA PRO A 168 -5.72 -7.76 11.60
C PRO A 168 -5.22 -6.79 10.50
N ASN A 169 -5.99 -6.61 9.42
CA ASN A 169 -5.67 -5.65 8.35
C ASN A 169 -5.71 -4.21 8.88
N ASP A 170 -6.73 -3.87 9.64
CA ASP A 170 -6.88 -2.54 10.22
C ASP A 170 -5.74 -2.23 11.20
N LEU A 171 -5.37 -3.20 12.05
CA LEU A 171 -4.25 -3.07 12.99
C LEU A 171 -2.88 -3.01 12.30
N SER A 172 -2.77 -3.44 11.05
CA SER A 172 -1.54 -3.27 10.26
C SER A 172 -1.26 -1.81 9.87
N LEU A 173 -2.20 -0.91 10.09
CA LEU A 173 -2.06 0.51 9.82
C LEU A 173 -1.81 1.34 11.10
N VAL A 174 -2.00 0.75 12.29
CA VAL A 174 -1.88 1.46 13.57
C VAL A 174 -0.53 1.19 14.21
N SER A 175 0.29 2.21 14.33
CA SER A 175 1.61 2.15 14.97
C SER A 175 1.50 1.96 16.48
N ILE A 176 2.46 1.24 17.08
CA ILE A 176 2.52 1.05 18.53
C ILE A 176 3.54 2.03 19.12
N ILE A 177 3.13 2.75 20.16
CA ILE A 177 3.94 3.71 20.93
C ILE A 177 4.05 3.25 22.39
N PRO A 178 5.06 3.69 23.15
CA PRO A 178 5.12 3.44 24.59
C PRO A 178 3.90 3.99 25.33
N ALA A 179 3.34 3.24 26.26
CA ALA A 179 2.13 3.60 27.02
C ALA A 179 2.24 4.96 27.71
N ARG A 180 3.44 5.35 28.18
CA ARG A 180 3.70 6.65 28.82
C ARG A 180 3.47 7.84 27.88
N PHE A 181 3.49 7.64 26.55
CA PHE A 181 3.24 8.68 25.56
C PHE A 181 1.80 8.69 25.03
N ARG A 182 0.90 7.97 25.67
CA ARG A 182 -0.54 7.98 25.31
C ARG A 182 -1.13 9.39 25.17
N ASN A 183 -0.73 10.30 26.06
CA ASN A 183 -1.22 11.68 26.07
C ASN A 183 -0.20 12.69 25.50
N ALA A 184 0.85 12.21 24.83
CA ALA A 184 1.87 13.09 24.25
C ALA A 184 1.27 13.96 23.14
N SER A 185 1.70 15.22 23.11
CA SER A 185 1.33 16.18 22.06
C SER A 185 2.04 15.89 20.74
N GLY A 186 1.51 16.38 19.61
CA GLY A 186 2.19 16.33 18.33
C GLY A 186 3.56 17.01 18.36
N GLU A 187 3.74 18.03 19.22
CA GLU A 187 5.02 18.70 19.42
C GLU A 187 6.08 17.78 20.05
N ALA A 188 5.72 16.95 21.03
CA ALA A 188 6.62 15.97 21.63
C ALA A 188 7.11 14.93 20.60
N PHE A 189 6.24 14.53 19.65
CA PHE A 189 6.67 13.69 18.53
C PHE A 189 7.58 14.46 17.56
N ARG A 190 7.28 15.73 17.26
CA ARG A 190 8.06 16.57 16.35
C ARG A 190 9.49 16.79 16.86
N THR A 191 9.67 17.00 18.15
CA THR A 191 10.97 17.21 18.79
C THR A 191 11.77 15.93 18.98
N GLY A 192 11.13 14.77 18.83
CA GLY A 192 11.73 13.46 19.04
C GLY A 192 11.53 12.90 20.46
N GLU A 193 11.02 13.67 21.41
CA GLU A 193 10.78 13.25 22.81
C GLU A 193 9.85 12.04 22.87
N ALA A 194 8.73 12.06 22.12
CA ALA A 194 7.78 10.96 22.05
C ALA A 194 7.95 10.06 20.81
N ALA A 195 8.88 10.39 19.89
CA ALA A 195 9.16 9.60 18.71
C ALA A 195 10.04 8.37 19.04
N ILE A 196 9.65 7.65 20.08
CA ILE A 196 10.28 6.45 20.59
C ILE A 196 9.48 5.25 20.10
N GLY A 197 10.05 4.47 19.20
CA GLY A 197 9.41 3.27 18.60
C GLY A 197 10.24 2.03 18.78
N THR A 198 9.74 0.92 18.25
CA THR A 198 10.43 -0.38 18.17
C THR A 198 11.03 -0.63 16.79
N GLY A 199 10.81 0.29 15.84
CA GLY A 199 11.11 0.13 14.43
C GLY A 199 12.61 0.06 14.09
N PRO A 200 12.94 -0.17 12.80
CA PRO A 200 14.31 -0.36 12.32
C PRO A 200 15.20 0.88 12.45
N PHE A 201 14.61 2.06 12.58
CA PHE A 201 15.32 3.31 12.78
C PHE A 201 14.72 4.12 13.92
N ARG A 202 15.50 5.07 14.45
CA ARG A 202 15.07 6.08 15.41
C ARG A 202 15.08 7.46 14.75
N LEU A 203 14.11 8.29 15.09
CA LEU A 203 14.05 9.67 14.61
C LEU A 203 15.18 10.49 15.25
N VAL A 204 15.99 11.14 14.42
CA VAL A 204 17.01 12.11 14.86
C VAL A 204 16.50 13.52 14.71
N ARG A 205 15.87 13.81 13.57
CA ARG A 205 15.30 15.13 13.27
C ARG A 205 14.14 15.00 12.30
N PHE A 206 13.08 15.74 12.56
CA PHE A 206 11.97 15.94 11.63
C PHE A 206 11.82 17.44 11.34
N THR A 207 11.79 17.81 10.07
CA THR A 207 11.55 19.19 9.63
C THR A 207 10.36 19.18 8.67
N PRO A 208 9.21 19.75 9.10
CA PRO A 208 8.02 19.81 8.26
C PRO A 208 8.34 20.43 6.88
N GLY A 209 7.84 19.80 5.81
CA GLY A 209 8.08 20.24 4.44
C GLY A 209 9.45 19.89 3.84
N GLN A 210 10.42 19.49 4.65
CA GLN A 210 11.80 19.21 4.19
C GLN A 210 12.15 17.71 4.29
N GLY A 211 11.60 16.99 5.28
CA GLY A 211 11.84 15.57 5.48
C GLY A 211 12.32 15.19 6.86
N ALA A 212 13.08 14.10 6.97
CA ALA A 212 13.55 13.55 8.24
C ALA A 212 14.96 12.97 8.14
N THR A 213 15.67 12.96 9.26
CA THR A 213 16.92 12.22 9.44
C THR A 213 16.70 11.14 10.49
N LEU A 214 17.12 9.93 10.16
CA LEU A 214 16.94 8.73 10.97
C LEU A 214 18.31 8.10 11.25
N ALA A 215 18.48 7.50 12.42
CA ALA A 215 19.63 6.68 12.76
C ALA A 215 19.21 5.22 12.92
N ARG A 216 20.09 4.29 12.59
CA ARG A 216 19.86 2.85 12.75
C ARG A 216 19.48 2.49 14.18
N ASN A 217 18.49 1.61 14.33
CA ASN A 217 18.25 0.86 15.55
C ASN A 217 19.04 -0.45 15.50
N PRO A 218 20.20 -0.56 16.19
CA PRO A 218 21.02 -1.76 16.13
C PRO A 218 20.39 -2.96 16.84
N GLU A 219 19.43 -2.72 17.74
CA GLU A 219 18.73 -3.72 18.53
C GLU A 219 17.34 -4.05 17.97
N HIS A 220 17.08 -3.71 16.69
CA HIS A 220 15.80 -4.02 16.08
C HIS A 220 15.54 -5.51 16.10
N TRP A 221 14.37 -5.93 16.56
CA TRP A 221 13.98 -7.32 16.77
C TRP A 221 14.05 -8.22 15.53
N ALA A 222 13.90 -7.65 14.34
CA ALA A 222 14.03 -8.37 13.06
C ALA A 222 15.46 -8.33 12.48
N GLY A 223 16.43 -7.84 13.25
CA GLY A 223 17.80 -7.63 12.82
C GLY A 223 18.09 -6.16 12.48
N ALA A 224 19.35 -5.75 12.65
CA ALA A 224 19.77 -4.39 12.35
C ALA A 224 19.64 -4.09 10.84
N PRO A 225 19.02 -2.96 10.44
CA PRO A 225 18.94 -2.58 9.04
C PRO A 225 20.33 -2.28 8.46
N PRO A 226 20.54 -2.36 7.12
CA PRO A 226 21.87 -2.22 6.53
C PRO A 226 22.46 -0.81 6.64
N TRP A 227 21.62 0.21 6.79
CA TRP A 227 22.03 1.62 6.75
C TRP A 227 22.25 2.19 8.13
N GLY A 228 23.38 2.87 8.35
CA GLY A 228 23.70 3.52 9.64
C GLY A 228 22.89 4.78 9.91
N ALA A 229 22.55 5.50 8.85
CA ALA A 229 21.70 6.67 8.87
C ALA A 229 20.85 6.71 7.59
N VAL A 230 19.66 7.29 7.68
CA VAL A 230 18.78 7.52 6.52
C VAL A 230 18.34 8.97 6.52
N THR A 231 18.45 9.62 5.36
CA THR A 231 17.89 10.96 5.12
C THR A 231 16.74 10.84 4.15
N LEU A 232 15.53 11.18 4.59
CA LEU A 232 14.36 11.36 3.74
C LEU A 232 14.34 12.82 3.30
N ARG A 233 14.68 13.09 2.04
CA ARG A 233 14.78 14.44 1.46
C ARG A 233 13.62 14.69 0.52
N VAL A 234 12.83 15.73 0.78
CA VAL A 234 11.69 16.09 -0.06
C VAL A 234 12.17 16.89 -1.27
N ILE A 235 11.88 16.39 -2.47
CA ILE A 235 12.12 17.05 -3.77
C ILE A 235 10.83 16.92 -4.59
N PRO A 236 9.91 17.90 -4.53
CA PRO A 236 8.60 17.79 -5.17
C PRO A 236 8.64 17.78 -6.70
N ASP A 237 9.56 18.53 -7.31
CA ASP A 237 9.70 18.58 -8.77
C ASP A 237 10.30 17.27 -9.29
N ASP A 238 9.61 16.63 -10.22
CA ASP A 238 9.96 15.33 -10.78
C ASP A 238 11.31 15.34 -11.49
N GLY A 239 11.57 16.39 -12.28
CA GLY A 239 12.83 16.55 -13.02
C GLY A 239 14.02 16.76 -12.09
N ALA A 240 13.86 17.63 -11.08
CA ALA A 240 14.88 17.88 -10.06
C ALA A 240 15.16 16.62 -9.23
N ARG A 241 14.13 15.84 -8.91
CA ARG A 241 14.27 14.59 -8.16
C ARG A 241 15.08 13.55 -8.91
N VAL A 242 14.83 13.39 -10.21
CA VAL A 242 15.59 12.48 -11.08
C VAL A 242 17.01 13.01 -11.32
N ALA A 243 17.20 14.34 -11.51
CA ALA A 243 18.51 14.93 -11.67
C ALA A 243 19.41 14.77 -10.44
N ALA A 244 18.83 14.85 -9.23
CA ALA A 244 19.57 14.59 -7.98
C ALA A 244 20.11 13.15 -7.89
N LEU A 245 19.39 12.15 -8.42
CA LEU A 245 19.91 10.78 -8.53
C LEU A 245 21.08 10.68 -9.52
N ALA A 246 20.93 11.32 -10.68
CA ALA A 246 21.95 11.35 -11.71
C ALA A 246 23.24 12.03 -11.25
N ALA A 247 23.13 13.07 -10.43
CA ALA A 247 24.26 13.79 -9.82
C ALA A 247 24.89 13.02 -8.64
N GLY A 248 24.23 12.00 -8.11
CA GLY A 248 24.68 11.27 -6.93
C GLY A 248 24.34 11.95 -5.60
N ASP A 249 23.50 12.98 -5.60
CA ASP A 249 23.05 13.72 -4.41
C ASP A 249 22.06 12.89 -3.56
N VAL A 250 21.43 11.90 -4.18
CA VAL A 250 20.52 10.95 -3.54
C VAL A 250 20.77 9.53 -4.06
N ASP A 251 20.39 8.53 -3.27
CA ASP A 251 20.63 7.12 -3.56
C ASP A 251 19.42 6.42 -4.14
N VAL A 252 18.23 6.88 -3.73
CA VAL A 252 16.92 6.33 -4.12
C VAL A 252 15.98 7.47 -4.45
N VAL A 253 15.20 7.31 -5.49
CA VAL A 253 14.10 8.22 -5.88
C VAL A 253 12.80 7.44 -5.92
N GLU A 254 11.77 7.96 -5.23
CA GLU A 254 10.40 7.48 -5.36
C GLU A 254 9.62 8.27 -6.41
N GLY A 255 8.56 7.68 -6.94
CA GLY A 255 7.62 8.37 -7.82
C GLY A 255 8.28 8.86 -9.11
N VAL A 256 9.07 8.00 -9.75
CA VAL A 256 9.65 8.28 -11.07
C VAL A 256 8.52 8.43 -12.09
N PRO A 257 8.44 9.56 -12.82
CA PRO A 257 7.46 9.70 -13.89
C PRO A 257 7.66 8.66 -14.99
N SER A 258 6.58 8.09 -15.49
CA SER A 258 6.64 7.11 -16.60
C SER A 258 7.31 7.69 -17.85
N ALA A 259 7.13 8.97 -18.12
CA ALA A 259 7.77 9.68 -19.23
C ALA A 259 9.31 9.67 -19.14
N LEU A 260 9.88 9.60 -17.94
CA LEU A 260 11.34 9.56 -17.74
C LEU A 260 11.90 8.14 -17.69
N ARG A 261 11.04 7.12 -17.68
CA ARG A 261 11.44 5.71 -17.62
C ARG A 261 12.49 5.35 -18.67
N GLY A 262 12.18 5.62 -19.95
CA GLY A 262 13.09 5.27 -21.04
C GLY A 262 14.41 6.05 -21.04
N VAL A 263 14.46 7.21 -20.41
CA VAL A 263 15.69 7.99 -20.21
C VAL A 263 16.56 7.29 -19.14
N LEU A 264 15.95 6.98 -18.00
CA LEU A 264 16.64 6.36 -16.87
C LEU A 264 17.09 4.92 -17.16
N GLU A 265 16.35 4.14 -17.95
CA GLU A 265 16.76 2.79 -18.38
C GLU A 265 18.07 2.80 -19.20
N ARG A 266 18.37 3.90 -19.88
CA ARG A 266 19.61 4.07 -20.66
C ARG A 266 20.71 4.78 -19.88
N GLN A 267 20.43 5.29 -18.68
CA GLN A 267 21.41 6.02 -17.88
C GLN A 267 22.35 5.06 -17.15
N PRO A 268 23.67 5.12 -17.41
CA PRO A 268 24.64 4.32 -16.67
C PRO A 268 24.58 4.62 -15.18
N GLY A 269 24.72 3.61 -14.34
CA GLY A 269 24.75 3.77 -12.89
C GLY A 269 23.37 3.95 -12.22
N VAL A 270 22.27 3.80 -12.97
CA VAL A 270 20.90 3.87 -12.47
C VAL A 270 20.17 2.56 -12.74
N ARG A 271 19.33 2.14 -11.78
CA ARG A 271 18.40 1.00 -11.91
C ARG A 271 16.98 1.42 -11.62
N LEU A 272 16.05 0.87 -12.40
CA LEU A 272 14.63 1.04 -12.19
C LEU A 272 14.01 -0.18 -11.51
N TRP A 273 13.06 0.11 -10.63
CA TRP A 273 12.27 -0.86 -9.90
C TRP A 273 10.80 -0.50 -10.06
N SER A 274 9.93 -1.47 -10.25
CA SER A 274 8.51 -1.20 -10.46
C SER A 274 7.62 -2.32 -9.97
N THR A 275 6.42 -1.94 -9.55
CA THR A 275 5.33 -2.88 -9.23
C THR A 275 3.98 -2.27 -9.60
N ALA A 276 2.99 -3.12 -9.88
CA ALA A 276 1.61 -2.66 -9.93
C ALA A 276 1.19 -2.24 -8.52
N SER A 277 0.69 -1.02 -8.39
CA SER A 277 0.17 -0.53 -7.12
C SER A 277 -1.27 -1.03 -6.88
N ASN A 278 -1.76 -0.85 -5.67
CA ASN A 278 -3.15 -1.14 -5.30
C ASN A 278 -4.16 -0.11 -5.87
N ARG A 279 -3.72 0.76 -6.79
CA ARG A 279 -4.53 1.84 -7.34
C ARG A 279 -5.14 1.44 -8.68
N LEU A 280 -6.47 1.31 -8.67
CA LEU A 280 -7.32 1.03 -9.83
C LEU A 280 -7.75 2.34 -10.50
N VAL A 281 -7.69 2.41 -11.83
CA VAL A 281 -8.37 3.38 -12.69
C VAL A 281 -9.55 2.68 -13.36
N PHE A 282 -10.74 3.27 -13.29
CA PHE A 282 -11.98 2.62 -13.73
C PHE A 282 -13.04 3.63 -14.20
N LEU A 283 -14.01 3.13 -14.97
CA LEU A 283 -15.22 3.87 -15.30
C LEU A 283 -16.36 3.48 -14.36
N SER A 284 -17.10 4.48 -13.91
CA SER A 284 -18.34 4.36 -13.14
C SER A 284 -19.48 5.01 -13.93
N PHE A 285 -20.68 4.43 -13.87
CA PHE A 285 -21.84 4.83 -14.67
C PHE A 285 -23.06 5.08 -13.78
N ASP A 286 -23.82 6.14 -14.07
CA ASP A 286 -25.14 6.34 -13.47
C ASP A 286 -26.11 5.27 -13.95
N VAL A 287 -26.38 4.30 -13.08
CA VAL A 287 -27.32 3.21 -13.39
C VAL A 287 -28.65 3.32 -12.62
N ALA A 288 -28.84 4.42 -11.86
CA ALA A 288 -30.01 4.59 -11.02
C ALA A 288 -31.12 5.38 -11.71
N ARG A 289 -30.78 6.48 -12.41
CA ARG A 289 -31.79 7.33 -13.04
C ARG A 289 -32.41 6.68 -14.27
N GLU A 290 -33.71 6.90 -14.48
CA GLU A 290 -34.41 6.47 -15.71
C GLU A 290 -33.93 7.24 -16.93
N VAL A 291 -33.64 8.54 -16.75
CA VAL A 291 -33.04 9.41 -17.76
C VAL A 291 -31.77 10.00 -17.17
N THR A 292 -30.67 9.92 -17.88
CA THR A 292 -29.38 10.44 -17.43
C THR A 292 -28.94 11.65 -18.26
N PRO A 293 -28.35 12.72 -17.67
CA PRO A 293 -28.25 14.02 -18.32
C PRO A 293 -27.29 14.08 -19.53
N PHE A 294 -26.23 13.29 -19.54
CA PHE A 294 -25.14 13.36 -20.50
C PHE A 294 -25.11 12.16 -21.48
N ALA A 295 -26.23 11.43 -21.60
CA ALA A 295 -26.46 10.45 -22.65
C ALA A 295 -27.60 10.94 -23.56
N THR A 296 -27.29 11.23 -24.85
CA THR A 296 -28.22 11.84 -25.79
C THR A 296 -28.26 11.10 -27.12
N ASP A 297 -29.28 11.37 -27.90
CA ASP A 297 -29.35 10.93 -29.30
C ASP A 297 -28.38 11.70 -30.22
N ALA A 298 -28.34 11.38 -31.50
CA ALA A 298 -27.49 12.04 -32.47
C ALA A 298 -27.79 13.56 -32.63
N ALA A 299 -29.02 13.97 -32.31
CA ALA A 299 -29.45 15.40 -32.36
C ALA A 299 -29.18 16.15 -31.03
N GLY A 300 -28.61 15.45 -30.01
CA GLY A 300 -28.32 16.06 -28.72
C GLY A 300 -29.52 16.10 -27.75
N ARG A 301 -30.60 15.42 -28.06
CA ARG A 301 -31.80 15.33 -27.17
C ARG A 301 -31.59 14.21 -26.16
N PRO A 302 -32.06 14.37 -24.89
CA PRO A 302 -32.04 13.30 -23.92
C PRO A 302 -32.70 12.02 -24.47
N LEU A 303 -32.10 10.87 -24.20
CA LEU A 303 -32.69 9.57 -24.52
C LEU A 303 -33.88 9.31 -23.60
N ALA A 304 -34.92 8.65 -24.12
CA ALA A 304 -36.11 8.31 -23.34
C ALA A 304 -35.80 7.41 -22.13
N THR A 305 -34.78 6.60 -22.24
CA THR A 305 -34.28 5.73 -21.17
C THR A 305 -32.76 5.84 -21.04
N ASN A 306 -32.26 5.66 -19.85
CA ASN A 306 -30.84 5.65 -19.57
C ASN A 306 -30.19 4.36 -20.09
N PRO A 307 -29.35 4.40 -21.14
CA PRO A 307 -28.74 3.22 -21.72
C PRO A 307 -27.73 2.55 -20.78
N LEU A 308 -27.15 3.31 -19.83
CA LEU A 308 -26.14 2.81 -18.91
C LEU A 308 -26.72 1.87 -17.84
N ARG A 309 -28.06 1.79 -17.70
CA ARG A 309 -28.74 0.79 -16.85
C ARG A 309 -28.61 -0.63 -17.42
N ASP A 310 -28.49 -0.77 -18.74
CA ASP A 310 -28.31 -2.06 -19.38
C ASP A 310 -26.86 -2.54 -19.25
N ALA A 311 -26.66 -3.71 -18.64
CA ALA A 311 -25.34 -4.30 -18.46
C ALA A 311 -24.63 -4.58 -19.79
N ARG A 312 -25.39 -4.87 -20.87
CA ARG A 312 -24.84 -5.08 -22.22
C ARG A 312 -24.17 -3.81 -22.75
N VAL A 313 -24.75 -2.63 -22.50
CA VAL A 313 -24.17 -1.33 -22.88
C VAL A 313 -22.87 -1.08 -22.08
N ARG A 314 -22.86 -1.34 -20.78
CA ARG A 314 -21.66 -1.20 -19.96
C ARG A 314 -20.58 -2.21 -20.38
N ARG A 315 -20.98 -3.43 -20.74
CA ARG A 315 -20.08 -4.44 -21.28
C ARG A 315 -19.51 -4.03 -22.65
N ALA A 316 -20.32 -3.43 -23.52
CA ALA A 316 -19.86 -2.85 -24.80
C ALA A 316 -18.81 -1.76 -24.57
N VAL A 317 -19.00 -0.87 -23.55
CA VAL A 317 -18.00 0.10 -23.14
C VAL A 317 -16.69 -0.57 -22.72
N SER A 318 -16.75 -1.67 -21.95
CA SER A 318 -15.54 -2.40 -21.55
C SER A 318 -14.77 -2.97 -22.74
N LEU A 319 -15.48 -3.60 -23.69
CA LEU A 319 -14.88 -4.18 -24.90
C LEU A 319 -14.39 -3.14 -25.90
N ALA A 320 -14.89 -1.90 -25.83
CA ALA A 320 -14.42 -0.81 -26.69
C ALA A 320 -13.02 -0.29 -26.31
N VAL A 321 -12.56 -0.53 -25.08
CA VAL A 321 -11.30 0.05 -24.57
C VAL A 321 -10.12 -0.87 -24.83
N ASP A 322 -9.11 -0.33 -25.54
CA ASP A 322 -7.77 -0.94 -25.70
C ASP A 322 -6.88 -0.61 -24.49
N ARG A 323 -6.93 -1.47 -23.48
CA ARG A 323 -6.19 -1.30 -22.23
C ARG A 323 -4.68 -1.40 -22.42
N GLU A 324 -4.22 -2.23 -23.37
CA GLU A 324 -2.80 -2.37 -23.72
C GLU A 324 -2.27 -1.05 -24.32
N ALA A 325 -3.05 -0.45 -25.24
CA ALA A 325 -2.69 0.84 -25.82
C ALA A 325 -2.64 1.96 -24.78
N LEU A 326 -3.56 1.95 -23.80
CA LEU A 326 -3.51 2.91 -22.70
C LEU A 326 -2.26 2.70 -21.84
N ALA A 327 -1.96 1.46 -21.46
CA ALA A 327 -0.85 1.14 -20.58
C ALA A 327 0.51 1.41 -21.23
N GLU A 328 0.73 0.90 -22.44
CA GLU A 328 2.04 0.92 -23.08
C GLU A 328 2.29 2.17 -23.92
N ARG A 329 1.33 2.55 -24.78
CA ARG A 329 1.55 3.66 -25.73
C ARG A 329 1.25 5.02 -25.13
N LEU A 330 0.21 5.14 -24.28
CA LEU A 330 -0.14 6.43 -23.69
C LEU A 330 0.65 6.67 -22.40
N MET A 331 0.70 5.68 -21.50
CA MET A 331 1.33 5.84 -20.19
C MET A 331 2.78 5.31 -20.11
N GLY A 332 3.38 4.85 -21.24
CA GLY A 332 4.77 4.43 -21.30
C GLY A 332 5.14 3.33 -20.28
N GLY A 333 4.21 2.38 -20.03
CA GLY A 333 4.38 1.34 -19.01
C GLY A 333 4.14 1.82 -17.57
N GLY A 334 3.61 3.04 -17.37
CA GLY A 334 3.17 3.57 -16.07
C GLY A 334 1.85 2.98 -15.57
N ALA A 335 1.30 2.00 -16.27
CA ALA A 335 0.12 1.26 -15.88
C ALA A 335 0.16 -0.19 -16.40
N ARG A 336 -0.75 -1.03 -15.91
CA ARG A 336 -1.03 -2.38 -16.43
C ARG A 336 -2.53 -2.53 -16.66
N PRO A 337 -2.97 -3.29 -17.68
CA PRO A 337 -4.37 -3.60 -17.89
C PRO A 337 -5.03 -4.22 -16.65
N ALA A 338 -6.22 -3.73 -16.28
CA ALA A 338 -6.98 -4.22 -15.13
C ALA A 338 -8.16 -5.09 -15.55
N GLY A 339 -8.30 -6.26 -14.95
CA GLY A 339 -9.45 -7.17 -15.12
C GLY A 339 -10.37 -7.24 -13.90
N GLY A 340 -9.97 -6.66 -12.77
CA GLY A 340 -10.69 -6.68 -11.50
C GLY A 340 -10.46 -5.43 -10.69
N VAL A 341 -10.84 -5.49 -9.41
CA VAL A 341 -10.78 -4.34 -8.49
C VAL A 341 -9.40 -4.12 -7.85
N LEU A 342 -8.53 -5.13 -7.89
CA LEU A 342 -7.14 -5.13 -7.44
C LEU A 342 -6.29 -6.01 -8.37
N PRO A 343 -4.96 -5.85 -8.38
CA PRO A 343 -4.06 -6.74 -9.12
C PRO A 343 -4.17 -8.20 -8.68
N PRO A 344 -3.85 -9.16 -9.58
CA PRO A 344 -3.78 -10.57 -9.22
C PRO A 344 -2.82 -10.83 -8.05
N GLY A 345 -3.17 -11.79 -7.18
CA GLY A 345 -2.39 -12.18 -6.00
C GLY A 345 -2.73 -11.41 -4.72
N PHE A 346 -3.59 -10.39 -4.78
CA PHE A 346 -4.17 -9.79 -3.57
C PHE A 346 -5.27 -10.70 -2.99
N PHE A 347 -5.45 -10.65 -1.66
CA PHE A 347 -6.44 -11.47 -0.99
C PHE A 347 -7.86 -11.21 -1.51
N GLY A 348 -8.59 -12.27 -1.85
CA GLY A 348 -9.97 -12.22 -2.36
C GLY A 348 -10.11 -11.73 -3.80
N VAL A 349 -9.01 -11.73 -4.57
CA VAL A 349 -9.04 -11.46 -6.01
C VAL A 349 -9.02 -12.77 -6.78
N SER A 350 -10.06 -13.03 -7.56
CA SER A 350 -10.18 -14.24 -8.37
C SER A 350 -9.15 -14.27 -9.51
N ASP A 351 -8.46 -15.38 -9.64
CA ASP A 351 -7.55 -15.64 -10.75
C ASP A 351 -8.28 -15.80 -12.10
N ALA A 352 -9.59 -15.94 -12.12
CA ALA A 352 -10.40 -15.96 -13.34
C ALA A 352 -10.56 -14.57 -13.96
N LEU A 353 -10.40 -13.49 -13.19
CA LEU A 353 -10.54 -12.13 -13.68
C LEU A 353 -9.34 -11.74 -14.55
N ARG A 354 -9.58 -11.52 -15.83
CA ARG A 354 -8.61 -11.07 -16.82
C ARG A 354 -9.07 -9.75 -17.43
N PRO A 355 -8.14 -8.86 -17.83
CA PRO A 355 -8.49 -7.68 -18.60
C PRO A 355 -9.19 -8.07 -19.90
N ASP A 356 -10.27 -7.36 -20.21
CA ASP A 356 -10.90 -7.51 -21.52
C ASP A 356 -9.94 -7.06 -22.62
N ARG A 357 -9.84 -7.83 -23.69
CA ARG A 357 -9.23 -7.39 -24.93
C ARG A 357 -10.23 -6.53 -25.71
N GLN A 358 -9.71 -5.52 -26.40
CA GLN A 358 -10.56 -4.71 -27.28
C GLN A 358 -11.21 -5.58 -28.35
N ASP A 359 -12.54 -5.48 -28.47
CA ASP A 359 -13.33 -6.07 -29.54
C ASP A 359 -14.45 -5.11 -29.95
N LEU A 360 -14.18 -4.30 -30.98
CA LEU A 360 -15.15 -3.33 -31.50
C LEU A 360 -16.34 -4.00 -32.19
N GLY A 361 -16.18 -5.21 -32.72
CA GLY A 361 -17.25 -5.98 -33.33
C GLY A 361 -18.26 -6.44 -32.27
N ALA A 362 -17.77 -7.11 -31.23
CA ALA A 362 -18.60 -7.53 -30.09
C ALA A 362 -19.23 -6.33 -29.35
N ALA A 363 -18.50 -5.21 -29.21
CA ALA A 363 -19.06 -4.01 -28.60
C ALA A 363 -20.28 -3.48 -29.38
N ARG A 364 -20.18 -3.38 -30.71
CA ARG A 364 -21.30 -2.94 -31.57
C ARG A 364 -22.46 -3.95 -31.56
N ALA A 365 -22.18 -5.25 -31.53
CA ALA A 365 -23.19 -6.27 -31.41
C ALA A 365 -24.01 -6.11 -30.13
N LEU A 366 -23.35 -5.94 -28.97
CA LEU A 366 -24.01 -5.70 -27.69
C LEU A 366 -24.85 -4.43 -27.68
N LEU A 367 -24.38 -3.34 -28.33
CA LEU A 367 -25.15 -2.11 -28.46
C LEU A 367 -26.41 -2.36 -29.30
N ALA A 368 -26.31 -3.10 -30.42
CA ALA A 368 -27.45 -3.45 -31.25
C ALA A 368 -28.46 -4.33 -30.49
N GLU A 369 -28.02 -5.36 -29.74
CA GLU A 369 -28.82 -6.18 -28.87
C GLU A 369 -29.53 -5.40 -27.77
N ALA A 370 -28.90 -4.29 -27.30
CA ALA A 370 -29.49 -3.38 -26.34
C ALA A 370 -30.46 -2.36 -26.97
N GLY A 371 -30.76 -2.47 -28.27
CA GLY A 371 -31.64 -1.56 -29.00
C GLY A 371 -30.99 -0.25 -29.45
N LEU A 372 -29.68 -0.21 -29.50
CA LEU A 372 -28.90 0.97 -29.87
C LEU A 372 -27.96 0.70 -31.07
N PRO A 373 -28.49 0.22 -32.22
CA PRO A 373 -27.67 -0.18 -33.36
C PRO A 373 -26.89 0.98 -34.00
N THR A 374 -27.37 2.24 -33.84
CA THR A 374 -26.72 3.44 -34.30
C THR A 374 -25.89 4.12 -33.20
N GLY A 375 -25.85 3.52 -32.00
CA GLY A 375 -25.19 4.07 -30.82
C GLY A 375 -25.92 5.27 -30.21
N PHE A 376 -25.17 6.04 -29.42
CA PHE A 376 -25.66 7.25 -28.74
C PHE A 376 -24.48 8.18 -28.42
N ARG A 377 -24.77 9.40 -27.95
CA ARG A 377 -23.73 10.33 -27.46
C ARG A 377 -23.57 10.22 -25.96
N LEU A 378 -22.32 10.28 -25.48
CA LEU A 378 -21.99 10.19 -24.07
C LEU A 378 -20.88 11.20 -23.72
N THR A 379 -21.07 11.96 -22.64
CA THR A 379 -19.97 12.75 -22.05
C THR A 379 -19.34 11.96 -20.92
N LEU A 380 -18.01 11.78 -21.01
CA LEU A 380 -17.17 11.21 -19.96
C LEU A 380 -16.56 12.33 -19.13
N HIS A 381 -16.80 12.34 -17.83
CA HIS A 381 -16.19 13.29 -16.89
C HIS A 381 -15.03 12.62 -16.17
N GLY A 382 -13.94 13.36 -15.92
CA GLY A 382 -12.76 12.83 -15.25
C GLY A 382 -11.88 13.91 -14.65
N SER A 383 -10.90 13.50 -13.86
CA SER A 383 -9.92 14.43 -13.30
C SER A 383 -8.83 14.80 -14.31
N ASN A 384 -8.14 15.93 -14.03
CA ASN A 384 -6.94 16.37 -14.74
C ASN A 384 -5.74 16.59 -13.80
N ASN A 385 -5.86 16.17 -12.52
CA ASN A 385 -4.82 16.39 -11.50
C ASN A 385 -4.85 15.33 -10.37
N ARG A 386 -5.33 14.11 -10.66
CA ARG A 386 -5.45 13.03 -9.65
C ARG A 386 -4.40 11.95 -9.78
N PHE A 387 -4.03 11.57 -11.01
CA PHE A 387 -3.00 10.58 -11.30
C PHE A 387 -2.29 10.95 -12.61
N PRO A 388 -1.09 10.41 -12.90
CA PRO A 388 -0.36 10.74 -14.11
C PRO A 388 -1.19 10.49 -15.38
N ASP A 389 -1.19 11.47 -16.29
CA ASP A 389 -1.87 11.43 -17.59
C ASP A 389 -3.40 11.22 -17.55
N ASP A 390 -4.07 11.49 -16.42
CA ASP A 390 -5.50 11.21 -16.23
C ASP A 390 -6.39 11.88 -17.29
N GLU A 391 -6.12 13.13 -17.68
CA GLU A 391 -6.82 13.81 -18.77
C GLU A 391 -6.60 13.10 -20.10
N LYS A 392 -5.37 12.69 -20.42
CA LYS A 392 -5.07 11.98 -21.67
C LYS A 392 -5.75 10.62 -21.72
N VAL A 393 -5.79 9.89 -20.58
CA VAL A 393 -6.53 8.62 -20.46
C VAL A 393 -8.01 8.85 -20.73
N LEU A 394 -8.62 9.89 -20.14
CA LEU A 394 -10.02 10.24 -20.36
C LEU A 394 -10.31 10.53 -21.83
N GLN A 395 -9.47 11.35 -22.49
CA GLN A 395 -9.60 11.67 -23.92
C GLN A 395 -9.43 10.45 -24.81
N ALA A 396 -8.44 9.58 -24.52
CA ALA A 396 -8.21 8.36 -25.28
C ALA A 396 -9.39 7.38 -25.17
N VAL A 397 -9.94 7.20 -23.96
CA VAL A 397 -11.13 6.36 -23.74
C VAL A 397 -12.32 6.90 -24.52
N ALA A 398 -12.59 8.21 -24.48
CA ALA A 398 -13.68 8.82 -25.28
C ALA A 398 -13.50 8.55 -26.77
N GLY A 399 -12.28 8.68 -27.31
CA GLY A 399 -11.97 8.33 -28.70
C GLY A 399 -12.19 6.84 -29.02
N MET A 400 -11.87 5.93 -28.09
CA MET A 400 -12.10 4.50 -28.25
C MET A 400 -13.59 4.16 -28.28
N LEU A 401 -14.39 4.73 -27.38
CA LEU A 401 -15.85 4.56 -27.35
C LEU A 401 -16.50 5.09 -28.64
N THR A 402 -16.02 6.20 -29.18
CA THR A 402 -16.51 6.75 -30.44
C THR A 402 -16.31 5.78 -31.59
N ARG A 403 -15.17 5.08 -31.66
CA ARG A 403 -14.92 4.04 -32.67
C ARG A 403 -15.85 2.81 -32.51
N ALA A 404 -16.34 2.55 -31.32
CA ALA A 404 -17.30 1.47 -31.05
C ALA A 404 -18.75 1.86 -31.35
N GLY A 405 -19.04 3.13 -31.68
CA GLY A 405 -20.40 3.62 -31.96
C GLY A 405 -20.99 4.47 -30.84
N ILE A 406 -20.31 4.67 -29.72
CA ILE A 406 -20.74 5.58 -28.65
C ILE A 406 -20.00 6.92 -28.86
N ALA A 407 -20.65 7.89 -29.52
CA ALA A 407 -20.06 9.19 -29.84
C ALA A 407 -19.72 9.95 -28.55
N SER A 408 -18.47 9.79 -28.08
CA SER A 408 -18.08 10.22 -26.74
C SER A 408 -17.22 11.49 -26.76
N ARG A 409 -17.44 12.33 -25.74
CA ARG A 409 -16.67 13.55 -25.46
C ARG A 409 -16.06 13.44 -24.06
N ALA A 410 -14.78 13.80 -23.94
CA ALA A 410 -14.10 13.94 -22.66
C ALA A 410 -14.33 15.33 -22.07
N GLU A 411 -14.58 15.41 -20.77
CA GLU A 411 -14.73 16.65 -20.00
C GLU A 411 -13.86 16.58 -18.74
N PRO A 412 -12.57 16.96 -18.84
CA PRO A 412 -11.66 16.96 -17.71
C PRO A 412 -11.93 18.14 -16.78
N MET A 413 -11.71 17.94 -15.47
CA MET A 413 -11.87 18.96 -14.44
C MET A 413 -10.98 18.66 -13.23
N PRO A 414 -10.76 19.67 -12.32
CA PRO A 414 -10.07 19.40 -11.06
C PRO A 414 -10.76 18.30 -10.26
N TYR A 415 -9.97 17.43 -9.65
CA TYR A 415 -10.49 16.27 -8.89
C TYR A 415 -11.48 16.67 -7.79
N SER A 416 -11.24 17.80 -7.10
CA SER A 416 -12.16 18.32 -6.08
C SER A 416 -13.56 18.64 -6.65
N VAL A 417 -13.63 19.17 -7.88
CA VAL A 417 -14.90 19.45 -8.58
C VAL A 417 -15.56 18.13 -8.99
N LEU A 418 -14.80 17.21 -9.58
CA LEU A 418 -15.31 15.90 -9.98
C LEU A 418 -15.94 15.15 -8.78
N VAL A 419 -15.28 15.18 -7.62
CA VAL A 419 -15.76 14.51 -6.40
C VAL A 419 -17.00 15.20 -5.84
N SER A 420 -17.00 16.53 -5.73
CA SER A 420 -18.12 17.28 -5.15
C SER A 420 -19.39 17.23 -6.00
N GLN A 421 -19.25 17.27 -7.31
CA GLN A 421 -20.39 17.24 -8.24
C GLN A 421 -20.82 15.79 -8.58
N GLY A 422 -19.86 14.87 -8.73
CA GLY A 422 -20.15 13.47 -9.11
C GLY A 422 -20.62 12.57 -7.96
N GLY A 423 -20.58 13.06 -6.72
CA GLY A 423 -21.00 12.33 -5.52
C GLY A 423 -22.29 12.86 -4.89
N PRO A 424 -22.67 12.28 -3.73
CA PRO A 424 -23.85 12.72 -2.99
C PRO A 424 -23.69 14.16 -2.47
N PRO A 425 -24.78 14.94 -2.40
CA PRO A 425 -26.13 14.61 -2.84
C PRO A 425 -26.39 14.90 -4.35
N VAL A 426 -25.41 15.43 -5.08
CA VAL A 426 -25.59 16.03 -6.42
C VAL A 426 -25.71 14.96 -7.51
N TYR A 427 -24.75 14.02 -7.58
CA TYR A 427 -24.66 12.98 -8.62
C TYR A 427 -24.84 13.54 -10.06
N ALA A 428 -24.12 14.62 -10.41
CA ALA A 428 -24.35 15.38 -11.64
C ALA A 428 -24.12 14.56 -12.92
N TYR A 429 -23.23 13.58 -12.90
CA TYR A 429 -22.65 13.00 -14.11
C TYR A 429 -23.22 11.63 -14.47
N SER A 430 -23.18 11.28 -15.77
CA SER A 430 -23.66 10.00 -16.30
C SER A 430 -22.58 8.93 -16.34
N ALA A 431 -21.35 9.33 -16.70
CA ALA A 431 -20.19 8.45 -16.78
C ALA A 431 -18.94 9.18 -16.29
N MET A 432 -18.14 8.51 -15.48
CA MET A 432 -17.00 9.13 -14.81
C MET A 432 -15.78 8.21 -14.82
N LEU A 433 -14.60 8.79 -15.07
CA LEU A 433 -13.30 8.14 -14.87
C LEU A 433 -12.76 8.50 -13.49
N PHE A 434 -12.50 7.48 -12.67
CA PHE A 434 -11.95 7.62 -11.34
C PHE A 434 -10.71 6.77 -11.11
N SER A 435 -9.98 7.08 -10.03
CA SER A 435 -8.99 6.16 -9.45
C SER A 435 -9.28 5.91 -7.96
N PHE A 436 -8.97 4.68 -7.50
CA PHE A 436 -9.16 4.25 -6.12
C PHE A 436 -7.95 3.43 -5.65
N GLY A 437 -7.43 3.72 -4.46
CA GLY A 437 -6.36 2.96 -3.80
C GLY A 437 -6.92 2.16 -2.62
N ALA A 438 -6.60 0.88 -2.54
CA ALA A 438 -7.08 -0.03 -1.49
C ALA A 438 -6.05 -0.18 -0.37
N ASN A 439 -6.12 0.67 0.66
CA ASN A 439 -5.12 0.73 1.73
C ASN A 439 -5.01 -0.56 2.57
N THR A 440 -6.08 -1.35 2.67
CA THR A 440 -6.07 -2.60 3.44
C THR A 440 -5.44 -3.78 2.70
N GLY A 441 -5.11 -3.61 1.40
CA GLY A 441 -4.46 -4.67 0.61
C GLY A 441 -5.33 -5.88 0.32
N GLU A 442 -6.66 -5.74 0.31
CA GLU A 442 -7.58 -6.84 0.00
C GLU A 442 -8.84 -6.39 -0.75
N ALA A 443 -9.52 -7.34 -1.42
CA ALA A 443 -10.64 -7.07 -2.32
C ALA A 443 -11.87 -6.46 -1.64
N SER A 444 -12.08 -6.70 -0.33
CA SER A 444 -13.27 -6.15 0.36
C SER A 444 -13.29 -4.63 0.37
N SER A 445 -12.14 -3.96 0.44
CA SER A 445 -12.03 -2.51 0.45
C SER A 445 -12.63 -1.85 -0.80
N PRO A 446 -12.17 -2.15 -2.04
CA PRO A 446 -12.78 -1.61 -3.24
C PRO A 446 -14.20 -2.13 -3.49
N LEU A 447 -14.51 -3.40 -3.20
CA LEU A 447 -15.86 -3.94 -3.38
C LEU A 447 -16.88 -3.22 -2.49
N ARG A 448 -16.54 -3.01 -1.20
CA ARG A 448 -17.37 -2.28 -0.24
C ARG A 448 -17.56 -0.81 -0.61
N SER A 449 -16.48 -0.17 -1.09
CA SER A 449 -16.54 1.25 -1.40
C SER A 449 -17.19 1.55 -2.75
N LEU A 450 -16.80 0.82 -3.81
CA LEU A 450 -17.11 1.19 -5.20
C LEU A 450 -18.35 0.49 -5.75
N VAL A 451 -18.72 -0.69 -5.24
CA VAL A 451 -19.72 -1.57 -5.83
C VAL A 451 -20.94 -1.79 -4.94
N ALA A 452 -20.74 -1.94 -3.61
CA ALA A 452 -21.85 -2.16 -2.68
C ALA A 452 -22.94 -1.11 -2.82
N THR A 453 -24.18 -1.53 -2.67
CA THR A 453 -25.34 -0.62 -2.58
C THR A 453 -25.08 0.43 -1.52
N VAL A 454 -25.42 1.68 -1.81
CA VAL A 454 -25.14 2.81 -0.92
C VAL A 454 -25.94 2.68 0.37
N ASP A 455 -25.25 2.46 1.48
CA ASP A 455 -25.76 2.50 2.84
C ASP A 455 -24.80 3.33 3.69
N ARG A 456 -25.21 4.56 4.00
CA ARG A 456 -24.40 5.50 4.78
C ARG A 456 -24.23 5.08 6.23
N ALA A 457 -25.27 4.44 6.81
CA ALA A 457 -25.23 4.00 8.19
C ALA A 457 -24.24 2.84 8.37
N ALA A 458 -24.21 1.91 7.41
CA ALA A 458 -23.27 0.80 7.37
C ALA A 458 -21.88 1.18 6.79
N GLY A 459 -21.72 2.39 6.24
CA GLY A 459 -20.48 2.85 5.60
C GLY A 459 -20.20 2.14 4.26
N LEU A 460 -21.25 1.70 3.57
CA LEU A 460 -21.16 1.01 2.28
C LEU A 460 -21.39 1.98 1.11
N GLY A 461 -20.76 1.70 -0.02
CA GLY A 461 -20.99 2.42 -1.27
C GLY A 461 -20.52 3.87 -1.27
N ALA A 462 -19.60 4.28 -0.38
CA ALA A 462 -19.12 5.67 -0.30
C ALA A 462 -18.49 6.17 -1.61
N GLY A 463 -17.89 5.29 -2.39
CA GLY A 463 -17.34 5.55 -3.73
C GLY A 463 -18.24 5.10 -4.88
N ASN A 464 -19.39 4.51 -4.59
CA ASN A 464 -20.36 4.05 -5.60
C ASN A 464 -21.17 5.24 -6.16
N ARG A 465 -20.51 6.04 -6.98
CA ARG A 465 -21.08 7.26 -7.56
C ARG A 465 -22.10 6.97 -8.65
N GLY A 466 -22.05 5.79 -9.23
CA GLY A 466 -23.02 5.29 -10.19
C GLY A 466 -24.33 4.80 -9.56
N ARG A 467 -24.32 4.61 -8.25
CA ARG A 467 -25.46 4.06 -7.48
C ARG A 467 -25.88 2.67 -7.98
N TYR A 468 -24.91 1.85 -8.39
CA TYR A 468 -25.13 0.44 -8.68
C TYR A 468 -25.71 -0.26 -7.44
N SER A 469 -26.62 -1.19 -7.67
CA SER A 469 -27.23 -2.00 -6.60
C SER A 469 -27.53 -3.40 -7.14
N ASN A 470 -27.09 -4.42 -6.40
CA ASN A 470 -27.37 -5.82 -6.71
C ASN A 470 -27.42 -6.62 -5.39
N LEU A 471 -28.60 -7.09 -5.04
CA LEU A 471 -28.82 -7.81 -3.77
C LEU A 471 -27.97 -9.08 -3.66
N GLY A 472 -27.72 -9.79 -4.78
CA GLY A 472 -26.86 -10.98 -4.78
C GLY A 472 -25.40 -10.63 -4.48
N PHE A 473 -24.90 -9.50 -5.01
CA PHE A 473 -23.58 -8.98 -4.69
C PHE A 473 -23.49 -8.55 -3.23
N ASP A 474 -24.46 -7.76 -2.75
CA ASP A 474 -24.48 -7.27 -1.38
C ASP A 474 -24.52 -8.41 -0.36
N ALA A 475 -25.29 -9.48 -0.64
CA ALA A 475 -25.33 -10.68 0.20
C ALA A 475 -23.97 -11.40 0.28
N LEU A 476 -23.28 -11.58 -0.86
CA LEU A 476 -21.93 -12.17 -0.90
C LEU A 476 -20.93 -11.31 -0.11
N LEU A 477 -20.93 -10.01 -0.32
CA LEU A 477 -20.04 -9.08 0.38
C LEU A 477 -20.34 -9.07 1.88
N GLN A 478 -21.59 -8.98 2.29
CA GLN A 478 -21.97 -9.00 3.70
C GLN A 478 -21.54 -10.31 4.37
N HIS A 479 -21.72 -11.44 3.71
CA HIS A 479 -21.23 -12.73 4.23
C HIS A 479 -19.70 -12.72 4.37
N ALA A 480 -18.96 -12.22 3.38
CA ALA A 480 -17.50 -12.08 3.48
C ALA A 480 -17.07 -11.15 4.63
N MET A 481 -17.85 -10.11 4.91
CA MET A 481 -17.55 -9.14 5.99
C MET A 481 -17.86 -9.67 7.40
N THR A 482 -18.52 -10.82 7.51
CA THR A 482 -18.79 -11.49 8.79
C THR A 482 -18.10 -12.85 8.94
N THR A 483 -17.44 -13.35 7.90
CA THR A 483 -16.72 -14.63 7.91
C THR A 483 -15.27 -14.39 8.35
N VAL A 484 -14.88 -14.94 9.50
CA VAL A 484 -13.51 -14.80 10.04
C VAL A 484 -12.55 -15.87 9.52
N GLU A 485 -13.06 -17.00 9.01
CA GLU A 485 -12.24 -18.07 8.44
C GLU A 485 -11.67 -17.58 7.08
N PRO A 486 -10.31 -17.55 6.90
CA PRO A 486 -9.70 -16.86 5.78
C PRO A 486 -10.06 -17.44 4.40
N GLU A 487 -10.09 -18.77 4.24
CA GLU A 487 -10.31 -19.38 2.93
C GLU A 487 -11.78 -19.29 2.49
N ALA A 488 -12.73 -19.47 3.42
CA ALA A 488 -14.15 -19.25 3.14
C ALA A 488 -14.43 -17.79 2.78
N ARG A 489 -13.78 -16.87 3.50
CA ARG A 489 -13.87 -15.43 3.22
C ARG A 489 -13.28 -15.07 1.85
N ARG A 490 -12.11 -15.64 1.51
CA ARG A 490 -11.47 -15.47 0.20
C ARG A 490 -12.43 -15.87 -0.93
N ALA A 491 -13.01 -17.06 -0.85
CA ALA A 491 -13.94 -17.57 -1.87
C ALA A 491 -15.18 -16.67 -2.05
N LEU A 492 -15.71 -16.09 -0.97
CA LEU A 492 -16.82 -15.15 -1.02
C LEU A 492 -16.44 -13.84 -1.73
N LEU A 493 -15.27 -13.29 -1.45
CA LEU A 493 -14.76 -12.07 -2.09
C LEU A 493 -14.47 -12.29 -3.58
N GLU A 494 -13.88 -13.42 -3.94
CA GLU A 494 -13.64 -13.80 -5.34
C GLU A 494 -14.94 -13.84 -6.14
N ARG A 495 -15.97 -14.52 -5.61
CA ARG A 495 -17.31 -14.59 -6.23
C ARG A 495 -17.96 -13.21 -6.32
N ALA A 496 -17.83 -12.37 -5.29
CA ALA A 496 -18.35 -11.00 -5.33
C ALA A 496 -17.64 -10.17 -6.41
N GLY A 497 -16.31 -10.28 -6.51
CA GLY A 497 -15.51 -9.62 -7.55
C GLY A 497 -15.88 -10.07 -8.96
N GLU A 498 -16.07 -11.36 -9.19
CA GLU A 498 -16.51 -11.91 -10.47
C GLU A 498 -17.91 -11.41 -10.86
N LEU A 499 -18.84 -11.36 -9.89
CA LEU A 499 -20.19 -10.82 -10.12
C LEU A 499 -20.13 -9.33 -10.49
N ALA A 500 -19.33 -8.54 -9.77
CA ALA A 500 -19.18 -7.11 -10.05
C ALA A 500 -18.65 -6.83 -11.47
N VAL A 501 -17.66 -7.60 -11.92
CA VAL A 501 -17.06 -7.46 -13.26
C VAL A 501 -18.01 -7.98 -14.34
N ARG A 502 -18.69 -9.12 -14.12
CA ARG A 502 -19.68 -9.67 -15.05
C ARG A 502 -20.83 -8.70 -15.32
N ASP A 503 -21.34 -8.07 -14.27
CA ASP A 503 -22.42 -7.07 -14.37
C ASP A 503 -21.93 -5.70 -14.86
N ALA A 504 -20.62 -5.55 -15.06
CA ALA A 504 -19.99 -4.27 -15.34
C ALA A 504 -20.47 -3.16 -14.36
N ALA A 505 -20.53 -3.49 -13.07
CA ALA A 505 -20.88 -2.54 -12.01
C ALA A 505 -19.96 -1.32 -12.04
N ILE A 506 -18.69 -1.59 -12.28
CA ILE A 506 -17.64 -0.67 -12.73
C ILE A 506 -16.91 -1.33 -13.91
N VAL A 507 -16.22 -0.55 -14.73
CA VAL A 507 -15.35 -1.07 -15.78
C VAL A 507 -13.90 -0.82 -15.40
N PRO A 508 -13.15 -1.83 -14.92
CA PRO A 508 -11.74 -1.73 -14.64
C PRO A 508 -10.95 -1.43 -15.93
N LEU A 509 -10.04 -0.46 -15.87
CA LEU A 509 -9.21 -0.09 -17.02
C LEU A 509 -7.74 -0.43 -16.78
N LEU A 510 -7.15 0.16 -15.73
CA LEU A 510 -5.72 0.11 -15.46
C LEU A 510 -5.43 -0.03 -13.97
N PHE A 511 -4.38 -0.75 -13.62
CA PHE A 511 -3.67 -0.61 -12.36
C PHE A 511 -2.46 0.31 -12.59
N LEU A 512 -2.30 1.34 -11.77
CA LEU A 512 -1.13 2.19 -11.88
C LEU A 512 0.13 1.42 -11.50
N VAL A 513 1.25 1.77 -12.11
CA VAL A 513 2.57 1.22 -11.79
C VAL A 513 3.36 2.29 -11.07
N SER A 514 3.83 1.96 -9.88
CA SER A 514 4.77 2.80 -9.16
C SER A 514 6.20 2.46 -9.56
N LEU A 515 6.99 3.49 -9.78
CA LEU A 515 8.37 3.41 -10.26
C LEU A 515 9.31 4.04 -9.23
N TRP A 516 10.40 3.35 -8.95
CA TRP A 516 11.55 3.84 -8.18
C TRP A 516 12.80 3.75 -9.02
N ALA A 517 13.76 4.62 -8.73
CA ALA A 517 15.09 4.54 -9.28
C ALA A 517 16.13 4.52 -8.16
N THR A 518 17.17 3.71 -8.30
CA THR A 518 18.29 3.65 -7.37
C THR A 518 19.61 3.84 -8.11
N ARG A 519 20.64 4.27 -7.38
CA ARG A 519 22.02 4.12 -7.88
C ARG A 519 22.34 2.65 -8.11
N ASP A 520 23.22 2.36 -9.07
CA ASP A 520 23.76 1.01 -9.24
C ASP A 520 24.49 0.55 -7.96
N GLY A 521 24.49 -0.76 -7.71
CA GLY A 521 24.95 -1.31 -6.44
C GLY A 521 23.90 -1.34 -5.33
N LEU A 522 22.68 -0.83 -5.57
CA LEU A 522 21.53 -0.98 -4.67
C LEU A 522 20.45 -1.86 -5.28
N ALA A 523 19.77 -2.61 -4.41
CA ALA A 523 18.53 -3.32 -4.69
C ALA A 523 17.41 -2.69 -3.85
N TYR A 524 16.21 -2.65 -4.41
CA TYR A 524 15.01 -2.19 -3.72
C TYR A 524 13.87 -3.18 -3.99
N GLU A 525 13.07 -3.48 -2.98
CA GLU A 525 11.84 -4.26 -3.11
C GLU A 525 10.65 -3.31 -3.30
N PRO A 526 10.12 -3.18 -4.54
CA PRO A 526 8.98 -2.30 -4.82
C PRO A 526 7.71 -2.76 -4.11
N ARG A 527 6.97 -1.80 -3.53
CA ARG A 527 5.78 -2.07 -2.72
C ARG A 527 4.50 -1.62 -3.40
N ALA A 528 3.46 -2.45 -3.32
CA ALA A 528 2.14 -2.17 -3.89
C ALA A 528 1.38 -1.04 -3.15
N ASP A 529 1.74 -0.75 -1.89
CA ASP A 529 1.24 0.37 -1.09
C ASP A 529 1.89 1.72 -1.44
N GLU A 530 2.83 1.73 -2.37
CA GLU A 530 3.59 2.90 -2.83
C GLU A 530 4.56 3.48 -1.78
N TRP A 531 4.73 2.83 -0.59
CA TRP A 531 5.64 3.32 0.43
C TRP A 531 7.09 3.06 0.04
N THR A 532 7.95 4.05 0.34
CA THR A 532 9.40 3.89 0.20
C THR A 532 10.02 3.67 1.57
N LEU A 533 10.50 2.46 1.83
CA LEU A 533 11.01 2.04 3.11
C LEU A 533 12.49 1.67 3.01
N ALA A 534 13.35 2.41 3.74
CA ALA A 534 14.80 2.28 3.67
C ALA A 534 15.33 0.90 4.10
N GLN A 535 14.62 0.20 5.00
CA GLN A 535 15.00 -1.16 5.41
C GLN A 535 14.92 -2.20 4.29
N PHE A 536 14.18 -1.91 3.22
CA PHE A 536 14.07 -2.76 2.03
C PHE A 536 14.97 -2.29 0.86
N VAL A 537 15.79 -1.27 1.10
CA VAL A 537 16.90 -0.92 0.22
C VAL A 537 18.14 -1.66 0.72
N THR A 538 18.76 -2.48 -0.10
CA THR A 538 19.92 -3.29 0.29
C THR A 538 21.10 -3.08 -0.66
N PRO A 539 22.35 -3.12 -0.16
CA PRO A 539 23.50 -3.22 -1.05
C PRO A 539 23.38 -4.48 -1.91
N ARG A 540 23.72 -4.35 -3.17
CA ARG A 540 23.88 -5.53 -4.06
C ARG A 540 25.29 -6.08 -3.92
N PRO A 541 25.44 -7.40 -3.89
CA PRO A 541 26.75 -8.03 -3.89
C PRO A 541 27.56 -7.76 -5.16
#